data_f21c978c1d6752a05a7b28a4b09033ee
#
_entry.id   f21c978c1d6752a05a7b28a4b09033ee
#
_cell.length_a   1.000
_cell.length_b   1.000
_cell.length_c   1.000
_cell.angle_alpha   90.00
_cell.angle_beta   90.00
_cell.angle_gamma   90.00
#
_symmetry.space_group_name_H-M   'P 1'
#
loop_
_entity.id
_entity.type
_entity.pdbx_description
1 polymer ?
#
loop_
_entity_poly.entity_id
_entity_poly.type
_entity_poly.pdbx_seq_one_letter_code
_entity_poly.pdbx_strand_id
1 'polypeptide(L)'
;MSAPAVEAAQEPFSRKTLFWGIFASLLAAAGFFLLSTYAPDFRQPEGGGTPLSKGGSGYAGLVEWLKLANGQTPPMARSEDALSSVLASEFLLVVTIAPNSDPGALARIIKLRSGKATLFVLPKWITLPLQDHEGWEMKLERLPDTVVNDWLGRIDKAKLGEGKSSVAQMDVAGRMVATPEDLQWVADDHPLIAAGNGKAVLTELDEEPFYILTDPDLINNAALKDPQKAAAALDIIAMLEPGEGAVMFDLTLHGVGQKYDLAKLLVEPPFLALTLSVLAAAALAFLHGPGRFGPPRTEARAIAFGKRALVDSTAMLLKRAGRLGELGDRYAALMRARTGALLGAPQGLQGEELDRWLDSRDRSETQGFSRRFKAASGAGDLAQMHEAAEALHDWTTRRLGERR
;
A
#
# COMPACT_ATOMS: atom_id res chain seq x y z
N MET A 1 -0.06 -59.42 9.50
CA MET A 1 0.66 -58.33 10.21
C MET A 1 1.17 -57.37 9.18
N SER A 2 0.36 -56.37 8.85
CA SER A 2 0.73 -55.31 7.88
C SER A 2 1.41 -54.17 8.65
N ALA A 3 2.62 -53.82 8.24
CA ALA A 3 3.37 -52.69 8.75
C ALA A 3 2.61 -51.39 8.45
N PRO A 4 2.55 -50.42 9.37
CA PRO A 4 1.98 -49.11 9.08
C PRO A 4 2.87 -48.38 8.05
N ALA A 5 2.25 -47.94 6.94
CA ALA A 5 2.89 -47.11 5.96
C ALA A 5 3.43 -45.83 6.63
N VAL A 6 4.70 -45.59 6.48
CA VAL A 6 5.32 -44.31 6.85
C VAL A 6 4.75 -43.25 5.91
N GLU A 7 3.82 -42.46 6.41
CA GLU A 7 3.26 -41.30 5.73
C GLU A 7 4.43 -40.34 5.45
N ALA A 8 4.80 -40.23 4.19
CA ALA A 8 5.84 -39.33 3.74
C ALA A 8 5.48 -37.88 4.16
N ALA A 9 6.38 -37.24 4.86
CA ALA A 9 6.26 -35.85 5.24
C ALA A 9 6.03 -35.03 3.97
N GLN A 10 4.82 -34.48 3.79
CA GLN A 10 4.49 -33.61 2.68
C GLN A 10 5.39 -32.37 2.81
N GLU A 11 6.30 -32.18 1.85
CA GLU A 11 7.10 -30.96 1.75
C GLU A 11 6.15 -29.76 1.71
N PRO A 12 6.40 -28.70 2.51
CA PRO A 12 5.46 -27.56 2.66
C PRO A 12 5.26 -26.77 1.37
N PHE A 13 6.10 -26.97 0.36
CA PHE A 13 6.00 -26.34 -0.95
C PHE A 13 6.17 -27.37 -2.06
N SER A 14 5.14 -27.58 -2.88
CA SER A 14 5.33 -28.34 -4.10
C SER A 14 6.27 -27.57 -5.04
N ARG A 15 7.15 -28.25 -5.76
CA ARG A 15 8.05 -27.64 -6.75
C ARG A 15 7.28 -26.79 -7.78
N LYS A 16 6.04 -27.20 -8.11
CA LYS A 16 5.13 -26.45 -9.00
C LYS A 16 4.69 -25.11 -8.39
N THR A 17 4.33 -25.08 -7.12
CA THR A 17 3.91 -23.83 -6.43
C THR A 17 5.07 -22.84 -6.30
N LEU A 18 6.27 -23.36 -6.03
CA LEU A 18 7.49 -22.55 -5.98
C LEU A 18 7.81 -21.96 -7.37
N PHE A 19 7.73 -22.78 -8.41
CA PHE A 19 7.97 -22.35 -9.80
C PHE A 19 6.99 -21.25 -10.22
N TRP A 20 5.69 -21.42 -9.97
CA TRP A 20 4.67 -20.42 -10.31
C TRP A 20 4.81 -19.14 -9.47
N GLY A 21 5.21 -19.24 -8.21
CA GLY A 21 5.50 -18.09 -7.36
C GLY A 21 6.69 -17.26 -7.86
N ILE A 22 7.79 -17.93 -8.24
CA ILE A 22 8.97 -17.27 -8.81
C ILE A 22 8.62 -16.66 -10.18
N PHE A 23 7.89 -17.39 -11.03
CA PHE A 23 7.48 -16.90 -12.34
C PHE A 23 6.59 -15.65 -12.24
N ALA A 24 5.59 -15.66 -11.35
CA ALA A 24 4.73 -14.50 -11.11
C ALA A 24 5.52 -13.30 -10.57
N SER A 25 6.48 -13.53 -9.67
CA SER A 25 7.36 -12.47 -9.13
C SER A 25 8.28 -11.88 -10.21
N LEU A 26 8.83 -12.72 -11.08
CA LEU A 26 9.64 -12.27 -12.22
C LEU A 26 8.83 -11.48 -13.23
N LEU A 27 7.60 -11.92 -13.51
CA LEU A 27 6.69 -11.25 -14.43
C LEU A 27 6.24 -9.88 -13.87
N ALA A 28 5.97 -9.81 -12.56
CA ALA A 28 5.68 -8.55 -11.88
C ALA A 28 6.89 -7.60 -11.86
N ALA A 29 8.09 -8.12 -11.61
CA ALA A 29 9.33 -7.33 -11.66
C ALA A 29 9.65 -6.84 -13.08
N ALA A 30 9.47 -7.69 -14.09
CA ALA A 30 9.63 -7.30 -15.49
C ALA A 30 8.58 -6.26 -15.92
N GLY A 31 7.32 -6.42 -15.51
CA GLY A 31 6.26 -5.44 -15.73
C GLY A 31 6.57 -4.10 -15.06
N PHE A 32 7.05 -4.13 -13.82
CA PHE A 32 7.48 -2.92 -13.10
C PHE A 32 8.67 -2.25 -13.81
N PHE A 33 9.66 -3.03 -14.24
CA PHE A 33 10.83 -2.49 -14.97
C PHE A 33 10.43 -1.89 -16.32
N LEU A 34 9.57 -2.56 -17.09
CA LEU A 34 9.03 -2.03 -18.35
C LEU A 34 8.20 -0.77 -18.11
N LEU A 35 7.30 -0.76 -17.13
CA LEU A 35 6.54 0.44 -16.77
C LEU A 35 7.45 1.57 -16.29
N SER A 36 8.49 1.28 -15.52
CA SER A 36 9.47 2.28 -15.07
C SER A 36 10.31 2.84 -16.21
N THR A 37 10.60 2.04 -17.25
CA THR A 37 11.41 2.44 -18.39
C THR A 37 10.58 3.16 -19.47
N TYR A 38 9.31 2.77 -19.64
CA TYR A 38 8.39 3.32 -20.63
C TYR A 38 7.30 4.21 -20.01
N ALA A 39 7.24 4.33 -18.67
CA ALA A 39 6.38 5.34 -18.06
C ALA A 39 6.81 6.70 -18.60
N PRO A 40 5.89 7.53 -19.10
CA PRO A 40 6.22 8.89 -19.45
C PRO A 40 6.88 9.52 -18.23
N ASP A 41 8.04 10.13 -18.43
CA ASP A 41 8.75 10.84 -17.38
C ASP A 41 7.76 11.79 -16.70
N PHE A 42 7.40 11.53 -15.45
CA PHE A 42 6.67 12.47 -14.60
C PHE A 42 7.53 13.68 -14.20
N ARG A 43 8.76 13.74 -14.69
CA ARG A 43 9.51 14.99 -14.79
C ARG A 43 8.66 15.90 -15.65
N GLN A 44 8.33 17.05 -15.11
CA GLN A 44 7.59 18.06 -15.84
C GLN A 44 8.23 18.20 -17.22
N PRO A 45 7.44 18.13 -18.31
CA PRO A 45 7.99 18.34 -19.62
C PRO A 45 8.70 19.69 -19.57
N GLU A 46 9.99 19.73 -19.92
CA GLU A 46 10.77 20.98 -19.98
C GLU A 46 10.26 21.91 -21.09
N GLY A 47 9.16 21.54 -21.73
CA GLY A 47 8.40 22.30 -22.71
C GLY A 47 7.09 22.86 -22.17
N GLY A 48 6.47 23.73 -22.96
CA GLY A 48 5.17 24.35 -22.64
C GLY A 48 5.29 25.67 -21.87
N GLY A 49 4.15 26.29 -21.59
CA GLY A 49 4.02 27.62 -21.00
C GLY A 49 4.30 27.70 -19.50
N THR A 50 5.40 27.13 -19.03
CA THR A 50 5.77 27.14 -17.59
C THR A 50 6.94 28.09 -17.32
N PRO A 51 7.06 28.64 -16.09
CA PRO A 51 8.20 29.48 -15.70
C PRO A 51 9.56 28.75 -15.75
N LEU A 52 9.58 27.43 -15.70
CA LEU A 52 10.80 26.62 -15.76
C LEU A 52 11.17 26.19 -17.17
N SER A 53 10.25 26.32 -18.14
CA SER A 53 10.46 25.87 -19.52
C SER A 53 11.41 26.77 -20.30
N LYS A 54 12.41 26.16 -20.93
CA LYS A 54 13.34 26.79 -21.85
C LYS A 54 12.81 26.81 -23.29
N GLY A 55 11.70 26.12 -23.56
CA GLY A 55 11.04 26.15 -24.86
C GLY A 55 10.58 27.54 -25.29
N GLY A 56 10.22 27.72 -26.54
CA GLY A 56 9.81 29.02 -27.07
C GLY A 56 8.57 29.61 -26.40
N SER A 57 7.60 28.76 -25.99
CA SER A 57 6.38 29.14 -25.27
C SER A 57 6.57 29.27 -23.76
N GLY A 58 7.71 28.85 -23.21
CA GLY A 58 8.04 28.94 -21.80
C GLY A 58 8.51 30.34 -21.37
N TYR A 59 8.82 30.47 -20.07
CA TYR A 59 9.17 31.74 -19.45
C TYR A 59 10.50 31.73 -18.68
N ALA A 60 11.33 30.68 -18.81
CA ALA A 60 12.62 30.59 -18.11
C ALA A 60 13.54 31.75 -18.47
N GLY A 61 13.47 32.24 -19.71
CA GLY A 61 14.19 33.43 -20.16
C GLY A 61 13.78 34.70 -19.41
N LEU A 62 12.47 34.91 -19.21
CA LEU A 62 11.97 36.05 -18.44
C LEU A 62 12.44 35.98 -16.97
N VAL A 63 12.39 34.80 -16.36
CA VAL A 63 12.91 34.59 -15.01
C VAL A 63 14.40 34.97 -14.91
N GLU A 64 15.20 34.56 -15.88
CA GLU A 64 16.63 34.88 -15.90
C GLU A 64 16.88 36.37 -16.16
N TRP A 65 16.10 37.01 -17.05
CA TRP A 65 16.19 38.46 -17.27
C TRP A 65 15.81 39.26 -16.00
N LEU A 66 14.74 38.87 -15.30
CA LEU A 66 14.35 39.50 -14.03
C LEU A 66 15.43 39.33 -12.97
N LYS A 67 16.05 38.13 -12.90
CA LYS A 67 17.20 37.89 -12.02
C LYS A 67 18.38 38.82 -12.32
N LEU A 68 18.69 39.03 -13.61
CA LEU A 68 19.76 39.91 -14.01
C LEU A 68 19.42 41.40 -13.69
N ALA A 69 18.17 41.81 -13.89
CA ALA A 69 17.71 43.16 -13.59
C ALA A 69 17.69 43.46 -12.11
N ASN A 70 17.19 42.51 -11.26
CA ASN A 70 16.95 42.74 -9.84
C ASN A 70 18.05 42.14 -8.93
N GLY A 71 19.05 41.47 -9.51
CA GLY A 71 20.14 40.83 -8.76
C GLY A 71 19.75 39.58 -7.96
N GLN A 72 18.47 39.19 -7.98
CA GLN A 72 17.94 38.05 -7.25
C GLN A 72 17.01 37.21 -8.15
N THR A 73 17.07 35.89 -7.97
CA THR A 73 16.16 35.01 -8.68
C THR A 73 14.74 35.17 -8.15
N PRO A 74 13.72 35.45 -8.98
CA PRO A 74 12.33 35.55 -8.55
C PRO A 74 11.91 34.28 -7.80
N PRO A 75 11.25 34.40 -6.64
CA PRO A 75 10.74 33.24 -5.92
C PRO A 75 9.70 32.49 -6.75
N MET A 76 9.64 31.16 -6.53
CA MET A 76 8.70 30.25 -7.17
C MET A 76 7.75 29.67 -6.16
N ALA A 77 6.46 29.95 -6.29
CA ALA A 77 5.43 29.36 -5.43
C ALA A 77 5.18 27.90 -5.84
N ARG A 78 5.54 26.97 -4.96
CA ARG A 78 5.41 25.53 -5.16
C ARG A 78 4.29 24.88 -4.33
N SER A 79 3.61 25.67 -3.52
CA SER A 79 2.50 25.19 -2.66
C SER A 79 1.49 26.30 -2.43
N GLU A 80 0.27 25.93 -2.08
CA GLU A 80 -0.79 26.89 -1.71
C GLU A 80 -0.40 27.72 -0.48
N ASP A 81 0.36 27.13 0.45
CA ASP A 81 0.89 27.86 1.62
C ASP A 81 1.84 28.99 1.21
N ALA A 82 2.66 28.77 0.16
CA ALA A 82 3.53 29.80 -0.39
C ALA A 82 2.72 30.96 -1.01
N LEU A 83 1.61 30.67 -1.68
CA LEU A 83 0.72 31.68 -2.29
C LEU A 83 -0.06 32.49 -1.25
N SER A 84 -0.38 31.89 -0.11
CA SER A 84 -1.14 32.54 0.97
C SER A 84 -0.27 33.28 1.99
N SER A 85 1.06 33.10 1.94
CA SER A 85 1.98 33.72 2.90
C SER A 85 1.89 35.25 2.87
N VAL A 86 2.20 35.88 4.01
CA VAL A 86 2.26 37.35 4.13
C VAL A 86 3.27 37.93 3.14
N LEU A 87 4.42 37.27 2.98
CA LEU A 87 5.44 37.67 2.00
C LEU A 87 4.91 37.65 0.58
N ALA A 88 4.10 36.66 0.20
CA ALA A 88 3.50 36.57 -1.14
C ALA A 88 2.51 37.72 -1.43
N SER A 89 2.01 38.44 -0.42
CA SER A 89 1.14 39.61 -0.65
C SER A 89 1.88 40.83 -1.18
N GLU A 90 3.19 40.90 -0.97
CA GLU A 90 4.07 41.99 -1.44
C GLU A 90 4.59 41.74 -2.87
N PHE A 91 4.32 40.59 -3.46
CA PHE A 91 4.79 40.23 -4.79
C PHE A 91 3.67 40.27 -5.83
N LEU A 92 3.98 40.74 -7.04
CA LEU A 92 3.21 40.42 -8.24
C LEU A 92 3.32 38.90 -8.49
N LEU A 93 2.22 38.18 -8.38
CA LEU A 93 2.21 36.77 -8.75
C LEU A 93 1.97 36.63 -10.26
N VAL A 94 2.90 36.02 -10.97
CA VAL A 94 2.74 35.68 -12.39
C VAL A 94 2.24 34.24 -12.51
N VAL A 95 1.03 34.06 -13.00
CA VAL A 95 0.35 32.79 -13.22
C VAL A 95 0.31 32.51 -14.71
N THR A 96 1.15 31.60 -15.18
CA THR A 96 1.16 31.20 -16.59
C THR A 96 0.21 30.01 -16.81
N ILE A 97 -0.78 30.15 -17.69
CA ILE A 97 -1.76 29.11 -17.96
C ILE A 97 -1.29 28.26 -19.14
N ALA A 98 -1.16 26.95 -18.93
CA ALA A 98 -0.90 25.99 -20.00
C ALA A 98 -2.20 25.30 -20.43
N PRO A 99 -2.31 24.78 -21.67
CA PRO A 99 -3.52 24.12 -22.13
C PRO A 99 -4.00 22.94 -21.27
N ASN A 100 -3.06 22.28 -20.60
CA ASN A 100 -3.30 21.14 -19.72
C ASN A 100 -3.25 21.46 -18.24
N SER A 101 -3.32 22.76 -17.86
CA SER A 101 -3.37 23.16 -16.45
C SER A 101 -4.62 22.62 -15.74
N ASP A 102 -4.58 22.51 -14.40
CA ASP A 102 -5.73 22.10 -13.58
C ASP A 102 -6.68 23.27 -13.34
N PRO A 103 -7.92 23.24 -13.87
CA PRO A 103 -8.92 24.28 -13.61
C PRO A 103 -9.25 24.48 -12.13
N GLY A 104 -9.20 23.41 -11.35
CA GLY A 104 -9.41 23.46 -9.91
C GLY A 104 -8.29 24.20 -9.18
N ALA A 105 -7.02 24.03 -9.63
CA ALA A 105 -5.91 24.80 -9.10
C ALA A 105 -6.02 26.29 -9.42
N LEU A 106 -6.44 26.64 -10.63
CA LEU A 106 -6.69 28.05 -10.99
C LEU A 106 -7.75 28.69 -10.09
N ALA A 107 -8.87 28.01 -9.84
CA ALA A 107 -9.91 28.53 -8.95
C ALA A 107 -9.40 28.76 -7.51
N ARG A 108 -8.51 27.85 -7.02
CA ARG A 108 -7.88 28.04 -5.71
C ARG A 108 -6.91 29.23 -5.69
N ILE A 109 -6.11 29.41 -6.75
CA ILE A 109 -5.19 30.54 -6.88
C ILE A 109 -5.98 31.86 -6.85
N ILE A 110 -7.04 31.98 -7.66
CA ILE A 110 -7.90 33.16 -7.69
C ILE A 110 -8.42 33.50 -6.28
N LYS A 111 -8.91 32.51 -5.55
CA LYS A 111 -9.42 32.69 -4.19
C LYS A 111 -8.32 33.11 -3.20
N LEU A 112 -7.13 32.52 -3.28
CA LEU A 112 -5.99 32.82 -2.38
C LEU A 112 -5.37 34.19 -2.67
N ARG A 113 -5.54 34.69 -3.88
CA ARG A 113 -4.95 35.95 -4.36
C ARG A 113 -5.92 37.12 -4.40
N SER A 114 -7.17 36.95 -3.95
CA SER A 114 -8.12 38.06 -3.85
C SER A 114 -7.51 39.24 -3.09
N GLY A 115 -7.62 40.45 -3.66
CA GLY A 115 -7.01 41.66 -3.14
C GLY A 115 -5.48 41.80 -3.31
N LYS A 116 -4.83 40.91 -4.08
CA LYS A 116 -3.37 40.91 -4.26
C LYS A 116 -2.99 40.93 -5.73
N ALA A 117 -2.00 41.73 -6.10
CA ALA A 117 -1.53 41.86 -7.48
C ALA A 117 -1.23 40.51 -8.12
N THR A 118 -1.92 40.17 -9.20
CA THR A 118 -1.77 38.89 -9.88
C THR A 118 -1.93 39.03 -11.38
N LEU A 119 -0.91 38.61 -12.13
CA LEU A 119 -0.92 38.60 -13.60
C LEU A 119 -1.24 37.19 -14.11
N PHE A 120 -2.36 37.05 -14.78
CA PHE A 120 -2.74 35.83 -15.51
C PHE A 120 -2.29 35.93 -16.95
N VAL A 121 -1.47 34.98 -17.42
CA VAL A 121 -1.00 34.90 -18.80
C VAL A 121 -1.75 33.78 -19.50
N LEU A 122 -2.55 34.13 -20.53
CA LEU A 122 -3.35 33.17 -21.26
C LEU A 122 -2.50 32.28 -22.19
N PRO A 123 -2.93 31.04 -22.43
CA PRO A 123 -2.24 30.16 -23.37
C PRO A 123 -2.58 30.54 -24.82
N LYS A 124 -1.66 30.26 -25.76
CA LYS A 124 -1.85 30.59 -27.18
C LYS A 124 -1.51 29.45 -28.11
N TRP A 125 -0.47 28.69 -27.81
CA TRP A 125 0.12 27.73 -28.74
C TRP A 125 -0.01 26.30 -28.28
N ILE A 126 -0.28 25.39 -29.20
CA ILE A 126 -0.05 23.98 -29.04
C ILE A 126 1.39 23.71 -29.44
N THR A 127 2.17 23.18 -28.49
CA THR A 127 3.57 22.85 -28.70
C THR A 127 3.87 21.40 -28.39
N LEU A 128 4.85 20.79 -29.03
CA LEU A 128 5.37 19.47 -28.73
C LEU A 128 6.85 19.55 -28.35
N PRO A 129 7.26 18.94 -27.22
CA PRO A 129 8.68 18.86 -26.87
C PRO A 129 9.43 18.01 -27.92
N LEU A 130 10.63 18.47 -28.30
CA LEU A 130 11.52 17.72 -29.19
C LEU A 130 12.32 16.73 -28.39
N GLN A 131 12.19 15.43 -28.70
CA GLN A 131 12.83 14.34 -27.95
C GLN A 131 14.38 14.40 -28.02
N ASP A 132 14.92 14.88 -29.14
CA ASP A 132 16.37 14.92 -29.39
C ASP A 132 17.06 16.17 -28.81
N HIS A 133 16.31 17.14 -28.33
CA HIS A 133 16.83 18.42 -27.84
C HIS A 133 16.06 18.84 -26.58
N GLU A 134 16.66 18.59 -25.42
CA GLU A 134 16.11 18.95 -24.13
C GLU A 134 15.78 20.45 -24.04
N GLY A 135 14.57 20.79 -23.64
CA GLY A 135 14.09 22.18 -23.56
C GLY A 135 13.71 22.81 -24.92
N TRP A 136 13.76 22.07 -26.00
CA TRP A 136 13.24 22.55 -27.27
C TRP A 136 11.83 22.07 -27.53
N GLU A 137 11.04 22.91 -28.20
CA GLU A 137 9.68 22.57 -28.59
C GLU A 137 9.40 23.01 -30.04
N MET A 138 8.55 22.24 -30.67
CA MET A 138 8.00 22.57 -31.98
C MET A 138 6.62 23.19 -31.79
N LYS A 139 6.43 24.39 -32.33
CA LYS A 139 5.13 25.06 -32.38
C LYS A 139 4.30 24.40 -33.48
N LEU A 140 3.13 23.87 -33.12
CA LEU A 140 2.24 23.23 -34.07
C LEU A 140 1.22 24.22 -34.64
N GLU A 141 0.28 24.63 -33.79
CA GLU A 141 -0.84 25.50 -34.19
C GLU A 141 -1.27 26.39 -33.02
N ARG A 142 -2.09 27.40 -33.35
CA ARG A 142 -2.75 28.23 -32.33
C ARG A 142 -3.87 27.42 -31.65
N LEU A 143 -4.00 27.60 -30.37
CA LEU A 143 -5.13 27.03 -29.62
C LEU A 143 -6.45 27.57 -30.16
N PRO A 144 -7.51 26.75 -30.25
CA PRO A 144 -8.85 27.21 -30.55
C PRO A 144 -9.31 28.28 -29.56
N ASP A 145 -9.94 29.35 -30.05
CA ASP A 145 -10.45 30.42 -29.19
C ASP A 145 -11.45 29.95 -28.14
N THR A 146 -12.16 28.85 -28.40
CA THR A 146 -13.04 28.21 -27.41
C THR A 146 -12.30 27.73 -26.17
N VAL A 147 -11.08 27.18 -26.33
CA VAL A 147 -10.24 26.71 -25.22
C VAL A 147 -9.69 27.90 -24.42
N VAL A 148 -9.21 28.92 -25.11
CA VAL A 148 -8.69 30.13 -24.46
C VAL A 148 -9.82 30.87 -23.72
N ASN A 149 -11.00 30.96 -24.32
CA ASN A 149 -12.19 31.55 -23.70
C ASN A 149 -12.68 30.75 -22.48
N ASP A 150 -12.49 29.43 -22.44
CA ASP A 150 -12.80 28.66 -21.23
C ASP A 150 -11.89 29.07 -20.07
N TRP A 151 -10.58 29.24 -20.33
CA TRP A 151 -9.63 29.74 -19.33
C TRP A 151 -9.94 31.17 -18.90
N LEU A 152 -10.17 32.06 -19.87
CA LEU A 152 -10.50 33.46 -19.63
C LEU A 152 -11.79 33.56 -18.79
N GLY A 153 -12.85 32.82 -19.14
CA GLY A 153 -14.12 32.81 -18.45
C GLY A 153 -14.08 32.32 -17.00
N ARG A 154 -12.98 31.70 -16.56
CA ARG A 154 -12.74 31.34 -15.15
C ARG A 154 -12.16 32.50 -14.33
N ILE A 155 -11.52 33.47 -15.00
CA ILE A 155 -10.88 34.63 -14.40
C ILE A 155 -11.82 35.83 -14.49
N ASP A 156 -12.40 36.06 -15.66
CA ASP A 156 -13.27 37.18 -15.99
C ASP A 156 -14.36 36.76 -16.98
N LYS A 157 -15.40 37.61 -17.13
CA LYS A 157 -16.51 37.40 -18.09
C LYS A 157 -16.16 37.80 -19.53
N ALA A 158 -14.96 38.38 -19.75
CA ALA A 158 -14.50 38.79 -21.07
C ALA A 158 -14.36 37.59 -22.02
N LYS A 159 -14.30 37.89 -23.31
CA LYS A 159 -14.04 36.91 -24.38
C LYS A 159 -12.99 37.47 -25.32
N LEU A 160 -12.21 36.57 -25.92
CA LEU A 160 -11.29 36.96 -27.00
C LEU A 160 -12.04 37.64 -28.12
N GLY A 161 -11.48 38.73 -28.60
CA GLY A 161 -12.01 39.43 -29.76
C GLY A 161 -11.74 38.69 -31.06
N GLU A 162 -12.66 38.82 -32.00
CA GLU A 162 -12.52 38.23 -33.33
C GLU A 162 -11.72 39.14 -34.30
N GLY A 163 -10.94 38.51 -35.14
CA GLY A 163 -10.18 39.18 -36.21
C GLY A 163 -8.78 39.62 -35.81
N LYS A 164 -7.97 39.80 -36.87
CA LYS A 164 -6.56 40.18 -36.73
C LYS A 164 -6.39 41.68 -36.40
N SER A 165 -5.35 42.01 -35.66
CA SER A 165 -4.94 43.39 -35.50
C SER A 165 -4.34 43.91 -36.81
N SER A 166 -4.75 45.10 -37.21
CA SER A 166 -4.18 45.81 -38.38
C SER A 166 -2.97 46.67 -38.02
N VAL A 167 -2.61 46.74 -36.72
CA VAL A 167 -1.55 47.57 -36.21
C VAL A 167 -0.24 46.81 -36.29
N ALA A 168 0.75 47.31 -37.01
CA ALA A 168 2.07 46.68 -37.17
C ALA A 168 2.94 46.79 -35.90
N GLN A 169 2.76 47.85 -35.14
CA GLN A 169 3.47 48.10 -33.88
C GLN A 169 2.49 48.56 -32.81
N MET A 170 2.77 48.23 -31.58
CA MET A 170 1.99 48.63 -30.42
C MET A 170 2.89 49.28 -29.37
N ASP A 171 2.36 50.23 -28.63
CA ASP A 171 3.03 50.84 -27.49
C ASP A 171 2.92 49.96 -26.26
N VAL A 172 4.06 49.55 -25.75
CA VAL A 172 4.17 48.77 -24.51
C VAL A 172 4.97 49.60 -23.52
N ALA A 173 4.29 50.23 -22.57
CA ALA A 173 4.89 51.08 -21.55
C ALA A 173 5.87 52.15 -22.11
N GLY A 174 5.48 52.80 -23.19
CA GLY A 174 6.31 53.84 -23.88
C GLY A 174 7.32 53.29 -24.90
N ARG A 175 7.30 51.98 -25.14
CA ARG A 175 8.18 51.30 -26.11
C ARG A 175 7.39 50.75 -27.29
N MET A 176 7.72 51.19 -28.50
CA MET A 176 7.11 50.64 -29.71
C MET A 176 7.70 49.26 -30.03
N VAL A 177 6.88 48.24 -30.02
CA VAL A 177 7.27 46.88 -30.36
C VAL A 177 6.41 46.33 -31.50
N ALA A 178 6.96 45.42 -32.28
CA ALA A 178 6.21 44.74 -33.35
C ALA A 178 5.06 43.91 -32.74
N THR A 179 3.86 44.11 -33.26
CA THR A 179 2.68 43.32 -32.86
C THR A 179 2.91 41.85 -33.13
N PRO A 180 2.62 40.95 -32.16
CA PRO A 180 2.70 39.51 -32.38
C PRO A 180 1.82 39.02 -33.52
N GLU A 181 2.27 37.97 -34.22
CA GLU A 181 1.45 37.28 -35.20
C GLU A 181 0.24 36.66 -34.55
N ASP A 182 -0.92 36.68 -35.23
CA ASP A 182 -2.19 36.14 -34.70
C ASP A 182 -2.50 36.62 -33.29
N LEU A 183 -2.37 37.93 -33.07
CA LEU A 183 -2.55 38.58 -31.76
C LEU A 183 -3.86 38.16 -31.06
N GLN A 184 -3.76 37.76 -29.80
CA GLN A 184 -4.90 37.59 -28.92
C GLN A 184 -5.20 38.88 -28.18
N TRP A 185 -6.48 39.27 -28.14
CA TRP A 185 -6.94 40.50 -27.50
C TRP A 185 -8.34 40.35 -26.96
N VAL A 186 -8.73 41.17 -25.98
CA VAL A 186 -10.07 41.31 -25.47
C VAL A 186 -10.57 42.75 -25.77
N ALA A 187 -11.90 42.92 -25.82
CA ALA A 187 -12.46 44.27 -25.91
C ALA A 187 -12.45 44.92 -24.52
N ASP A 188 -11.79 46.06 -24.42
CA ASP A 188 -11.71 46.86 -23.18
C ASP A 188 -11.58 48.35 -23.56
N ASP A 189 -12.32 49.21 -22.84
CA ASP A 189 -12.30 50.64 -23.08
C ASP A 189 -11.14 51.35 -22.41
N HIS A 190 -10.51 50.73 -21.41
CA HIS A 190 -9.41 51.29 -20.62
C HIS A 190 -8.21 50.31 -20.51
N PRO A 191 -7.68 49.83 -21.62
CA PRO A 191 -6.58 48.86 -21.60
C PRO A 191 -5.28 49.48 -21.03
N LEU A 192 -4.51 48.69 -20.29
CA LEU A 192 -3.15 49.09 -19.92
C LEU A 192 -2.20 49.04 -21.12
N ILE A 193 -2.39 48.07 -22.02
CA ILE A 193 -1.68 47.93 -23.28
C ILE A 193 -2.71 47.57 -24.37
N ALA A 194 -2.73 48.36 -25.45
CA ALA A 194 -3.62 48.16 -26.58
C ALA A 194 -2.88 47.99 -27.92
N ALA A 195 -3.47 47.14 -28.77
CA ALA A 195 -3.08 47.02 -30.18
C ALA A 195 -4.16 47.63 -31.08
N GLY A 196 -4.32 48.97 -30.98
CA GLY A 196 -5.39 49.73 -31.64
C GLY A 196 -6.58 49.97 -30.74
N ASN A 197 -7.59 50.69 -31.25
CA ASN A 197 -8.72 51.11 -30.44
C ASN A 197 -9.59 49.95 -29.97
N GLY A 198 -9.76 49.85 -28.63
CA GLY A 198 -10.56 48.85 -27.99
C GLY A 198 -10.03 47.42 -28.02
N LYS A 199 -8.78 47.21 -28.47
CA LYS A 199 -8.12 45.90 -28.51
C LYS A 199 -7.09 45.79 -27.39
N ALA A 200 -7.57 45.41 -26.20
CA ALA A 200 -6.71 45.24 -25.04
C ALA A 200 -5.86 43.96 -25.13
N VAL A 201 -4.55 44.10 -24.92
CA VAL A 201 -3.60 43.00 -24.82
C VAL A 201 -3.21 42.77 -23.37
N LEU A 202 -3.17 43.84 -22.59
CA LEU A 202 -3.08 43.79 -21.12
C LEU A 202 -4.21 44.64 -20.55
N THR A 203 -4.99 44.04 -19.68
CA THR A 203 -6.12 44.70 -19.01
C THR A 203 -6.07 44.41 -17.50
N GLU A 204 -6.63 45.35 -16.71
CA GLU A 204 -6.85 45.21 -15.27
C GLU A 204 -8.33 44.92 -15.03
N LEU A 205 -8.65 44.08 -14.05
CA LEU A 205 -10.05 43.85 -13.67
C LEU A 205 -10.53 44.92 -12.69
N ASP A 206 -11.79 45.36 -12.82
CA ASP A 206 -12.35 46.45 -12.03
C ASP A 206 -12.44 46.15 -10.52
N GLU A 207 -12.69 44.89 -10.15
CA GLU A 207 -13.01 44.50 -8.76
C GLU A 207 -11.81 43.98 -7.96
N GLU A 208 -10.77 43.52 -8.64
CA GLU A 208 -9.60 42.88 -8.04
C GLU A 208 -8.33 43.39 -8.74
N PRO A 209 -7.19 43.46 -8.06
CA PRO A 209 -5.90 43.82 -8.68
C PRO A 209 -5.36 42.65 -9.52
N PHE A 210 -6.21 42.14 -10.40
CA PHE A 210 -5.89 41.08 -11.35
C PHE A 210 -5.66 41.66 -12.73
N TYR A 211 -4.58 41.23 -13.33
CA TYR A 211 -4.17 41.63 -14.66
C TYR A 211 -4.25 40.43 -15.59
N ILE A 212 -4.74 40.63 -16.80
CA ILE A 212 -4.82 39.58 -17.83
C ILE A 212 -3.96 40.00 -18.99
N LEU A 213 -2.88 39.24 -19.23
CA LEU A 213 -2.10 39.32 -20.47
C LEU A 213 -2.69 38.28 -21.43
N THR A 214 -3.34 38.78 -22.46
CA THR A 214 -4.05 37.93 -23.43
C THR A 214 -3.09 37.24 -24.40
N ASP A 215 -1.98 37.88 -24.76
CA ASP A 215 -1.00 37.32 -25.68
C ASP A 215 0.33 37.03 -25.01
N PRO A 216 0.69 35.75 -24.80
CA PRO A 216 1.94 35.35 -24.16
C PRO A 216 3.18 35.67 -25.00
N ASP A 217 3.04 35.91 -26.32
CA ASP A 217 4.18 36.22 -27.24
C ASP A 217 4.79 37.60 -26.98
N LEU A 218 4.31 38.32 -25.95
CA LEU A 218 4.95 39.54 -25.47
C LEU A 218 6.04 39.28 -24.43
N ILE A 219 5.95 38.16 -23.67
CA ILE A 219 6.83 37.91 -22.54
C ILE A 219 7.44 36.49 -22.52
N ASN A 220 7.08 35.63 -23.47
CA ASN A 220 7.61 34.26 -23.55
C ASN A 220 9.05 34.23 -24.10
N ASN A 221 9.73 33.09 -24.01
CA ASN A 221 11.11 32.94 -24.46
C ASN A 221 11.30 33.27 -25.97
N ALA A 222 10.28 33.03 -26.79
CA ALA A 222 10.35 33.37 -28.21
C ALA A 222 10.39 34.91 -28.45
N ALA A 223 9.62 35.66 -27.64
CA ALA A 223 9.66 37.13 -27.67
C ALA A 223 11.01 37.67 -27.25
N LEU A 224 11.66 37.08 -26.25
CA LEU A 224 12.92 37.56 -25.67
C LEU A 224 14.14 37.43 -26.61
N LYS A 225 13.98 36.78 -27.76
CA LYS A 225 14.99 36.77 -28.79
C LYS A 225 15.21 38.17 -29.45
N ASP A 226 14.17 39.01 -29.42
CA ASP A 226 14.20 40.38 -29.87
C ASP A 226 14.52 41.31 -28.68
N PRO A 227 15.60 42.08 -28.68
CA PRO A 227 15.99 42.98 -27.59
C PRO A 227 14.90 44.01 -27.22
N GLN A 228 14.14 44.49 -28.23
CA GLN A 228 13.05 45.46 -27.99
C GLN A 228 11.89 44.79 -27.23
N LYS A 229 11.51 43.56 -27.63
CA LYS A 229 10.50 42.79 -26.94
C LYS A 229 10.95 42.32 -25.56
N ALA A 230 12.23 41.96 -25.39
CA ALA A 230 12.80 41.62 -24.10
C ALA A 230 12.71 42.80 -23.11
N ALA A 231 13.08 44.02 -23.57
CA ALA A 231 12.93 45.20 -22.74
C ALA A 231 11.44 45.51 -22.44
N ALA A 232 10.56 45.39 -23.42
CA ALA A 232 9.11 45.56 -23.22
C ALA A 232 8.52 44.54 -22.23
N ALA A 233 8.98 43.28 -22.23
CA ALA A 233 8.59 42.27 -21.28
C ALA A 233 8.93 42.66 -19.83
N LEU A 234 10.12 43.22 -19.60
CA LEU A 234 10.50 43.77 -18.31
C LEU A 234 9.66 45.00 -17.92
N ASP A 235 9.40 45.89 -18.89
CA ASP A 235 8.55 47.09 -18.67
C ASP A 235 7.11 46.69 -18.29
N ILE A 236 6.53 45.62 -18.88
CA ILE A 236 5.24 45.06 -18.50
C ILE A 236 5.25 44.63 -17.04
N ILE A 237 6.25 43.85 -16.63
CA ILE A 237 6.35 43.39 -15.26
C ILE A 237 6.54 44.55 -14.27
N ALA A 238 7.48 45.45 -14.57
CA ALA A 238 7.76 46.63 -13.73
C ALA A 238 6.53 47.55 -13.57
N MET A 239 5.68 47.64 -14.56
CA MET A 239 4.42 48.41 -14.48
C MET A 239 3.41 47.83 -13.53
N LEU A 240 3.42 46.50 -13.33
CA LEU A 240 2.42 45.76 -12.52
C LEU A 240 2.93 45.41 -11.13
N GLU A 241 4.22 45.42 -10.90
CA GLU A 241 4.77 45.04 -9.61
C GLU A 241 4.50 46.10 -8.54
N PRO A 242 4.13 45.70 -7.31
CA PRO A 242 3.83 46.64 -6.22
C PRO A 242 5.08 47.28 -5.58
N GLY A 243 6.27 46.78 -5.89
CA GLY A 243 7.55 47.27 -5.38
C GLY A 243 8.71 46.73 -6.20
N GLU A 244 9.89 47.41 -6.12
CA GLU A 244 11.06 47.07 -6.92
C GLU A 244 11.48 45.60 -6.79
N GLY A 245 11.41 44.85 -7.87
CA GLY A 245 11.77 43.42 -7.92
C GLY A 245 10.81 42.45 -7.22
N ALA A 246 9.64 42.92 -6.85
CA ALA A 246 8.66 42.14 -6.13
C ALA A 246 7.84 41.23 -7.05
N VAL A 247 8.46 40.25 -7.68
CA VAL A 247 7.83 39.30 -8.60
C VAL A 247 7.99 37.88 -8.12
N MET A 248 6.91 37.09 -8.19
CA MET A 248 6.88 35.67 -7.87
C MET A 248 6.18 34.91 -9.01
N PHE A 249 6.65 33.73 -9.33
CA PHE A 249 5.99 32.87 -10.33
C PHE A 249 5.25 31.71 -9.67
N ASP A 250 4.06 31.38 -10.17
CA ASP A 250 3.31 30.21 -9.75
C ASP A 250 3.81 28.95 -10.47
N LEU A 251 4.01 27.87 -9.69
CA LEU A 251 4.25 26.52 -10.19
C LEU A 251 3.16 25.55 -9.77
N THR A 252 2.23 25.96 -8.90
CA THR A 252 1.17 25.07 -8.38
C THR A 252 0.19 24.70 -9.49
N LEU A 253 -0.11 25.63 -10.40
CA LEU A 253 -0.95 25.40 -11.57
C LEU A 253 -0.40 24.33 -12.51
N HIS A 254 0.93 24.15 -12.51
CA HIS A 254 1.65 23.15 -13.31
C HIS A 254 1.90 21.83 -12.57
N GLY A 255 1.26 21.63 -11.41
CA GLY A 255 1.38 20.41 -10.61
C GLY A 255 2.68 20.29 -9.82
N VAL A 256 3.54 21.34 -9.80
CA VAL A 256 4.76 21.35 -8.98
C VAL A 256 4.38 21.58 -7.52
N GLY A 257 4.87 20.68 -6.64
CA GLY A 257 4.64 20.80 -5.21
C GLY A 257 3.28 20.26 -4.74
N GLN A 258 2.47 19.70 -5.64
CA GLN A 258 1.36 18.87 -5.17
C GLN A 258 1.95 17.74 -4.32
N LYS A 259 1.61 17.74 -3.04
CA LYS A 259 1.85 16.56 -2.19
C LYS A 259 1.04 15.45 -2.84
N TYR A 260 1.72 14.54 -3.52
CA TYR A 260 1.07 13.35 -4.02
C TYR A 260 0.47 12.64 -2.81
N ASP A 261 -0.83 12.67 -2.68
CA ASP A 261 -1.53 11.81 -1.75
C ASP A 261 -1.33 10.38 -2.28
N LEU A 262 -0.46 9.63 -1.59
CA LEU A 262 -0.17 8.24 -1.98
C LEU A 262 -1.45 7.42 -2.09
N ALA A 263 -2.47 7.72 -1.27
CA ALA A 263 -3.76 7.06 -1.35
C ALA A 263 -4.50 7.41 -2.65
N LYS A 264 -4.44 8.67 -3.09
CA LYS A 264 -5.01 9.12 -4.36
C LYS A 264 -4.27 8.49 -5.55
N LEU A 265 -2.93 8.44 -5.47
CA LEU A 265 -2.11 7.82 -6.52
C LEU A 265 -2.46 6.34 -6.72
N LEU A 266 -2.78 5.60 -5.64
CA LEU A 266 -3.16 4.18 -5.72
C LEU A 266 -4.51 3.94 -6.44
N VAL A 267 -5.38 4.94 -6.51
CA VAL A 267 -6.72 4.83 -7.16
C VAL A 267 -6.80 5.53 -8.50
N GLU A 268 -5.76 6.24 -8.92
CA GLU A 268 -5.71 6.92 -10.22
C GLU A 268 -4.91 6.10 -11.26
N PRO A 269 -5.30 6.15 -12.56
CA PRO A 269 -4.46 5.62 -13.63
C PRO A 269 -3.10 6.34 -13.66
N PRO A 270 -1.96 5.63 -13.87
CA PRO A 270 -1.83 4.22 -14.27
C PRO A 270 -1.75 3.22 -13.10
N PHE A 271 -1.67 3.67 -11.84
CA PHE A 271 -1.43 2.81 -10.67
C PHE A 271 -2.65 1.99 -10.23
N LEU A 272 -3.86 2.39 -10.62
CA LEU A 272 -5.11 1.67 -10.30
C LEU A 272 -5.04 0.19 -10.72
N ALA A 273 -4.51 -0.11 -11.90
CA ALA A 273 -4.39 -1.48 -12.39
C ALA A 273 -3.45 -2.33 -11.50
N LEU A 274 -2.35 -1.74 -11.04
CA LEU A 274 -1.41 -2.39 -10.11
C LEU A 274 -2.08 -2.65 -8.76
N THR A 275 -2.77 -1.65 -8.21
CA THR A 275 -3.49 -1.74 -6.94
C THR A 275 -4.56 -2.84 -6.98
N LEU A 276 -5.36 -2.87 -8.04
CA LEU A 276 -6.37 -3.92 -8.23
C LEU A 276 -5.73 -5.31 -8.37
N SER A 277 -4.59 -5.43 -9.06
CA SER A 277 -3.86 -6.69 -9.19
C SER A 277 -3.34 -7.19 -7.84
N VAL A 278 -2.77 -6.30 -7.03
CA VAL A 278 -2.29 -6.63 -5.68
C VAL A 278 -3.45 -7.03 -4.77
N LEU A 279 -4.56 -6.30 -4.81
CA LEU A 279 -5.77 -6.64 -4.03
C LEU A 279 -6.36 -7.99 -4.44
N ALA A 280 -6.42 -8.27 -5.75
CA ALA A 280 -6.89 -9.56 -6.26
C ALA A 280 -5.97 -10.71 -5.82
N ALA A 281 -4.64 -10.52 -5.89
CA ALA A 281 -3.68 -11.50 -5.41
C ALA A 281 -3.79 -11.74 -3.90
N ALA A 282 -3.96 -10.67 -3.11
CA ALA A 282 -4.17 -10.77 -1.67
C ALA A 282 -5.48 -11.51 -1.33
N ALA A 283 -6.57 -11.21 -2.05
CA ALA A 283 -7.85 -11.90 -1.87
C ALA A 283 -7.74 -13.39 -2.20
N LEU A 284 -7.08 -13.74 -3.30
CA LEU A 284 -6.82 -15.14 -3.67
C LEU A 284 -5.95 -15.84 -2.62
N ALA A 285 -4.91 -15.19 -2.13
CA ALA A 285 -4.06 -15.73 -1.07
C ALA A 285 -4.86 -15.95 0.23
N PHE A 286 -5.74 -15.01 0.58
CA PHE A 286 -6.63 -15.14 1.74
C PHE A 286 -7.63 -16.30 1.58
N LEU A 287 -8.22 -16.46 0.41
CA LEU A 287 -9.15 -17.56 0.12
C LEU A 287 -8.45 -18.92 0.14
N HIS A 288 -7.19 -19.02 -0.29
CA HIS A 288 -6.43 -20.26 -0.30
C HIS A 288 -5.71 -20.55 1.03
N GLY A 289 -5.51 -19.52 1.87
CA GLY A 289 -4.80 -19.64 3.15
C GLY A 289 -5.39 -20.66 4.11
N PRO A 290 -6.70 -20.66 4.41
CA PRO A 290 -7.32 -21.59 5.35
C PRO A 290 -7.21 -23.06 4.91
N GLY A 291 -7.31 -23.33 3.61
CA GLY A 291 -7.16 -24.68 3.06
C GLY A 291 -5.74 -25.24 3.18
N ARG A 292 -4.72 -24.37 3.27
CA ARG A 292 -3.31 -24.77 3.33
C ARG A 292 -2.83 -25.06 4.74
N PHE A 293 -3.35 -24.40 5.73
CA PHE A 293 -2.92 -24.61 7.12
C PHE A 293 -3.65 -25.78 7.81
N GLY A 294 -4.74 -26.32 7.22
CA GLY A 294 -5.52 -27.38 7.81
C GLY A 294 -6.07 -27.03 9.21
N PRO A 295 -6.89 -27.87 9.81
CA PRO A 295 -7.25 -27.70 11.21
C PRO A 295 -5.97 -27.82 12.06
N PRO A 296 -5.81 -27.00 13.12
CA PRO A 296 -4.65 -27.08 13.98
C PRO A 296 -4.54 -28.52 14.48
N ARG A 297 -3.48 -29.23 14.11
CA ARG A 297 -3.17 -30.51 14.71
C ARG A 297 -2.91 -30.21 16.20
N THR A 298 -3.87 -30.54 17.05
CA THR A 298 -3.57 -30.73 18.45
C THR A 298 -2.63 -31.91 18.49
N GLU A 299 -1.34 -31.68 18.63
CA GLU A 299 -0.40 -32.74 18.97
C GLU A 299 -0.97 -33.41 20.21
N ALA A 300 -1.52 -34.63 20.04
CA ALA A 300 -1.85 -35.47 21.18
C ALA A 300 -0.51 -35.59 21.94
N ARG A 301 -0.50 -35.15 23.18
CA ARG A 301 0.70 -35.20 24.02
C ARG A 301 1.33 -36.58 23.86
N ALA A 302 2.54 -36.66 23.40
CA ALA A 302 3.28 -37.90 23.16
C ALA A 302 3.41 -38.75 24.41
N ILE A 303 3.15 -38.16 25.58
CA ILE A 303 3.18 -38.83 26.88
C ILE A 303 1.85 -38.53 27.60
N ALA A 304 1.01 -39.56 27.76
CA ALA A 304 -0.17 -39.47 28.58
C ALA A 304 0.26 -39.37 30.06
N PHE A 305 -0.17 -38.27 30.71
CA PHE A 305 0.10 -38.11 32.14
C PHE A 305 -1.00 -38.78 32.98
N GLY A 306 -0.57 -39.51 33.98
CA GLY A 306 -1.46 -40.13 34.96
C GLY A 306 -1.08 -41.57 35.33
N LYS A 307 -1.63 -42.06 36.44
CA LYS A 307 -1.37 -43.43 36.92
C LYS A 307 -1.65 -44.49 35.87
N ARG A 308 -2.70 -44.32 35.07
CA ARG A 308 -3.08 -45.24 34.01
C ARG A 308 -2.02 -45.33 32.90
N ALA A 309 -1.51 -44.18 32.47
CA ALA A 309 -0.46 -44.15 31.42
C ALA A 309 0.86 -44.79 31.90
N LEU A 310 1.19 -44.63 33.19
CA LEU A 310 2.35 -45.31 33.79
C LEU A 310 2.14 -46.84 33.79
N VAL A 311 0.96 -47.30 34.15
CA VAL A 311 0.60 -48.74 34.14
C VAL A 311 0.68 -49.29 32.71
N ASP A 312 0.06 -48.60 31.75
CA ASP A 312 0.06 -49.01 30.35
C ASP A 312 1.48 -49.08 29.76
N SER A 313 2.31 -48.07 30.06
CA SER A 313 3.71 -48.02 29.61
C SER A 313 4.52 -49.15 30.24
N THR A 314 4.33 -49.40 31.55
CA THR A 314 5.03 -50.49 32.25
C THR A 314 4.60 -51.86 31.73
N ALA A 315 3.30 -52.06 31.53
CA ALA A 315 2.78 -53.30 30.94
C ALA A 315 3.32 -53.54 29.51
N MET A 316 3.41 -52.46 28.69
CA MET A 316 3.96 -52.55 27.36
C MET A 316 5.46 -52.92 27.37
N LEU A 317 6.25 -52.36 28.29
CA LEU A 317 7.69 -52.68 28.44
C LEU A 317 7.86 -54.14 28.88
N LEU A 318 7.07 -54.61 29.84
CA LEU A 318 7.14 -56.00 30.30
C LEU A 318 6.72 -57.00 29.22
N LYS A 319 5.68 -56.65 28.44
CA LYS A 319 5.24 -57.39 27.25
C LYS A 319 6.37 -57.49 26.22
N ARG A 320 7.03 -56.38 25.95
CA ARG A 320 8.13 -56.32 24.96
C ARG A 320 9.37 -57.08 25.44
N ALA A 321 9.62 -57.12 26.75
CA ALA A 321 10.68 -57.89 27.35
C ALA A 321 10.37 -59.39 27.48
N GLY A 322 9.15 -59.85 27.16
CA GLY A 322 8.75 -61.24 27.34
C GLY A 322 8.57 -61.69 28.82
N ARG A 323 8.50 -60.72 29.77
CA ARG A 323 8.55 -61.01 31.22
C ARG A 323 7.20 -60.92 31.90
N LEU A 324 6.08 -60.89 31.15
CA LEU A 324 4.74 -60.83 31.74
C LEU A 324 4.40 -62.07 32.54
N GLY A 325 4.87 -63.25 32.16
CA GLY A 325 4.65 -64.51 32.93
C GLY A 325 5.28 -64.48 34.34
N GLU A 326 6.36 -63.72 34.56
CA GLU A 326 7.02 -63.57 35.85
C GLU A 326 6.24 -62.77 36.88
N LEU A 327 5.15 -62.13 36.44
CA LEU A 327 4.28 -61.37 37.35
C LEU A 327 3.26 -62.24 38.09
N GLY A 328 3.08 -63.48 37.70
CA GLY A 328 2.10 -64.39 38.28
C GLY A 328 2.24 -64.53 39.80
N ASP A 329 3.41 -64.79 40.30
CA ASP A 329 3.71 -64.90 41.73
C ASP A 329 3.40 -63.59 42.48
N ARG A 330 3.83 -62.46 41.94
CA ARG A 330 3.59 -61.14 42.58
C ARG A 330 2.11 -60.80 42.61
N TYR A 331 1.38 -61.08 41.53
CA TYR A 331 -0.04 -60.86 41.48
C TYR A 331 -0.79 -61.75 42.45
N ALA A 332 -0.48 -63.04 42.49
CA ALA A 332 -1.08 -64.00 43.43
C ALA A 332 -0.81 -63.60 44.88
N ALA A 333 0.44 -63.20 45.22
CA ALA A 333 0.77 -62.74 46.59
C ALA A 333 -0.01 -61.45 46.96
N LEU A 334 -0.11 -60.48 46.03
CA LEU A 334 -0.90 -59.25 46.21
C LEU A 334 -2.38 -59.58 46.45
N MET A 335 -2.97 -60.46 45.63
CA MET A 335 -4.35 -60.90 45.77
C MET A 335 -4.60 -61.66 47.08
N ARG A 336 -3.65 -62.49 47.53
CA ARG A 336 -3.73 -63.16 48.84
C ARG A 336 -3.84 -62.14 49.97
N ALA A 337 -2.89 -61.18 50.05
CA ALA A 337 -2.89 -60.15 51.09
C ALA A 337 -4.15 -59.29 51.06
N ARG A 338 -4.55 -58.85 49.86
CA ARG A 338 -5.78 -58.02 49.66
C ARG A 338 -7.04 -58.75 50.05
N THR A 339 -7.18 -60.01 49.62
CA THR A 339 -8.38 -60.81 49.90
C THR A 339 -8.47 -61.12 51.37
N GLY A 340 -7.34 -61.45 52.01
CA GLY A 340 -7.32 -61.64 53.46
C GLY A 340 -7.74 -60.42 54.24
N ALA A 341 -7.25 -59.25 53.89
CA ALA A 341 -7.63 -57.97 54.49
C ALA A 341 -9.13 -57.64 54.29
N LEU A 342 -9.62 -57.81 53.06
CA LEU A 342 -11.02 -57.52 52.73
C LEU A 342 -12.02 -58.48 53.38
N LEU A 343 -11.66 -59.76 53.56
CA LEU A 343 -12.47 -60.75 54.24
C LEU A 343 -12.30 -60.74 55.75
N GLY A 344 -11.42 -59.90 56.30
CA GLY A 344 -11.22 -59.76 57.75
C GLY A 344 -10.45 -60.92 58.36
N ALA A 345 -9.40 -61.39 57.74
CA ALA A 345 -8.50 -62.41 58.27
C ALA A 345 -7.87 -61.91 59.58
N PRO A 346 -7.74 -62.81 60.61
CA PRO A 346 -7.03 -62.47 61.85
C PRO A 346 -5.62 -61.95 61.60
N GLN A 347 -5.24 -60.92 62.39
CA GLN A 347 -3.88 -60.36 62.31
C GLN A 347 -2.83 -61.42 62.67
N GLY A 348 -1.85 -61.59 61.75
CA GLY A 348 -0.77 -62.60 61.99
C GLY A 348 -0.81 -63.81 61.07
N LEU A 349 -1.89 -64.10 60.40
CA LEU A 349 -1.99 -65.18 59.42
C LEU A 349 -1.24 -64.78 58.13
N GLN A 350 -0.26 -65.59 57.74
CA GLN A 350 0.51 -65.36 56.51
C GLN A 350 0.80 -66.66 55.75
N GLY A 351 1.11 -66.56 54.47
CA GLY A 351 1.50 -67.74 53.69
C GLY A 351 0.40 -68.78 53.61
N GLU A 352 0.76 -70.04 53.81
CA GLU A 352 -0.16 -71.17 53.71
C GLU A 352 -1.28 -71.21 54.83
N GLU A 353 -1.03 -70.57 55.96
CA GLU A 353 -2.04 -70.45 56.98
C GLU A 353 -3.18 -69.53 56.56
N LEU A 354 -2.84 -68.44 55.88
CA LEU A 354 -3.82 -67.54 55.28
C LEU A 354 -4.58 -68.23 54.13
N ASP A 355 -3.91 -69.02 53.36
CA ASP A 355 -4.51 -69.78 52.26
C ASP A 355 -5.56 -70.76 52.80
N ARG A 356 -5.20 -71.52 53.84
CA ARG A 356 -6.12 -72.47 54.55
C ARG A 356 -7.33 -71.73 55.17
N TRP A 357 -7.08 -70.54 55.71
CA TRP A 357 -8.15 -69.75 56.28
C TRP A 357 -9.12 -69.22 55.20
N LEU A 358 -8.58 -68.80 54.03
CA LEU A 358 -9.40 -68.39 52.87
C LEU A 358 -10.14 -69.57 52.26
N ASP A 359 -9.55 -70.72 52.16
CA ASP A 359 -10.20 -71.98 51.73
C ASP A 359 -11.38 -72.37 52.66
N SER A 360 -11.27 -72.20 53.97
CA SER A 360 -12.34 -72.51 54.94
C SER A 360 -13.55 -71.59 54.72
N ARG A 361 -13.44 -70.53 54.03
CA ARG A 361 -14.52 -69.62 53.64
C ARG A 361 -15.16 -69.96 52.28
N ASP A 362 -14.58 -70.94 51.58
CA ASP A 362 -15.16 -71.44 50.34
C ASP A 362 -16.16 -72.57 50.63
N ARG A 363 -17.45 -72.31 50.34
CA ARG A 363 -18.52 -73.33 50.48
C ARG A 363 -18.66 -74.23 49.26
N SER A 364 -17.89 -73.95 48.16
CA SER A 364 -17.95 -74.76 46.97
C SER A 364 -16.89 -75.87 47.05
N GLU A 365 -17.24 -77.07 46.94
CA GLU A 365 -16.34 -78.25 47.12
C GLU A 365 -15.30 -78.42 45.98
N THR A 366 -15.35 -77.61 44.94
CA THR A 366 -14.62 -77.95 43.74
C THR A 366 -13.29 -77.20 43.52
N GLN A 367 -13.06 -75.96 43.98
CA GLN A 367 -11.84 -75.23 43.84
C GLN A 367 -11.62 -74.09 44.84
N GLY A 368 -10.87 -74.38 45.94
CA GLY A 368 -10.51 -73.39 46.94
C GLY A 368 -9.57 -72.29 46.49
N PHE A 369 -9.39 -71.27 47.30
CA PHE A 369 -8.48 -70.14 47.05
C PHE A 369 -7.05 -70.60 46.77
N SER A 370 -6.54 -71.58 47.58
CA SER A 370 -5.18 -72.13 47.45
C SER A 370 -4.86 -72.71 46.07
N ARG A 371 -5.85 -73.38 45.47
CA ARG A 371 -5.67 -73.91 44.11
C ARG A 371 -5.56 -72.86 43.07
N ARG A 372 -6.41 -71.81 43.11
CA ARG A 372 -6.34 -70.65 42.19
C ARG A 372 -5.10 -69.87 42.44
N PHE A 373 -4.65 -69.69 43.66
CA PHE A 373 -3.39 -69.07 43.98
C PHE A 373 -2.22 -69.82 43.33
N LYS A 374 -2.13 -71.13 43.46
CA LYS A 374 -1.08 -71.95 42.85
C LYS A 374 -1.15 -71.94 41.34
N ALA A 375 -2.30 -71.88 40.77
CA ALA A 375 -2.44 -71.72 39.30
C ALA A 375 -1.92 -70.37 38.84
N ALA A 376 -2.19 -69.29 39.54
CA ALA A 376 -1.73 -67.96 39.20
C ALA A 376 -0.21 -67.80 39.44
N SER A 377 0.33 -68.35 40.52
CA SER A 377 1.76 -68.28 40.82
C SER A 377 2.62 -69.20 39.91
N GLY A 378 2.05 -70.36 39.50
CA GLY A 378 2.76 -71.32 38.64
C GLY A 378 2.53 -71.14 37.12
N ALA A 379 1.87 -70.05 36.67
CA ALA A 379 1.59 -69.83 35.28
C ALA A 379 2.87 -69.57 34.48
N GLY A 380 3.13 -70.42 33.47
CA GLY A 380 4.37 -70.34 32.64
C GLY A 380 4.26 -69.43 31.44
N ASP A 381 3.05 -69.09 31.06
CA ASP A 381 2.79 -68.20 29.92
C ASP A 381 1.75 -67.11 30.20
N LEU A 382 1.58 -66.15 29.30
CA LEU A 382 0.68 -65.04 29.43
C LEU A 382 -0.81 -65.46 29.43
N ALA A 383 -1.16 -66.49 28.66
CA ALA A 383 -2.52 -66.94 28.54
C ALA A 383 -2.98 -67.62 29.86
N GLN A 384 -2.13 -68.54 30.39
CA GLN A 384 -2.37 -69.24 31.67
C GLN A 384 -2.41 -68.23 32.83
N MET A 385 -1.50 -67.23 32.82
CA MET A 385 -1.48 -66.18 33.84
C MET A 385 -2.76 -65.37 33.81
N HIS A 386 -3.26 -64.96 32.62
CA HIS A 386 -4.49 -64.17 32.47
C HIS A 386 -5.70 -64.95 32.98
N GLU A 387 -5.87 -66.20 32.55
CA GLU A 387 -6.97 -67.07 32.98
C GLU A 387 -6.97 -67.31 34.52
N ALA A 388 -5.80 -67.60 35.08
CA ALA A 388 -5.66 -67.81 36.50
C ALA A 388 -5.87 -66.55 37.35
N ALA A 389 -5.39 -65.38 36.81
CA ALA A 389 -5.60 -64.08 37.45
C ALA A 389 -7.11 -63.66 37.43
N GLU A 390 -7.78 -63.91 36.32
CA GLU A 390 -9.24 -63.69 36.22
C GLU A 390 -10.02 -64.58 37.16
N ALA A 391 -9.69 -65.88 37.21
CA ALA A 391 -10.31 -66.81 38.13
C ALA A 391 -10.11 -66.43 39.58
N LEU A 392 -8.92 -65.92 39.95
CA LEU A 392 -8.63 -65.47 41.32
C LEU A 392 -9.36 -64.17 41.69
N HIS A 393 -9.43 -63.26 40.70
CA HIS A 393 -10.18 -62.00 40.86
C HIS A 393 -11.69 -62.25 41.05
N ASP A 394 -12.25 -63.07 40.19
CA ASP A 394 -13.67 -63.38 40.21
C ASP A 394 -14.07 -64.13 41.52
N TRP A 395 -13.22 -65.04 42.01
CA TRP A 395 -13.41 -65.65 43.29
C TRP A 395 -13.45 -64.60 44.39
N THR A 396 -12.51 -63.69 44.44
CA THR A 396 -12.42 -62.59 45.42
C THR A 396 -13.69 -61.74 45.37
N THR A 397 -14.09 -61.33 44.17
CA THR A 397 -15.25 -60.45 43.96
C THR A 397 -16.59 -61.13 44.40
N ARG A 398 -16.74 -62.38 44.06
CA ARG A 398 -17.92 -63.14 44.48
C ARG A 398 -18.02 -63.24 45.99
N ARG A 399 -16.92 -63.55 46.71
CA ARG A 399 -16.92 -63.66 48.19
C ARG A 399 -17.15 -62.30 48.86
N LEU A 400 -16.72 -61.19 48.25
CA LEU A 400 -17.03 -59.86 48.76
C LEU A 400 -18.54 -59.52 48.57
N GLY A 401 -19.11 -59.94 47.44
CA GLY A 401 -20.54 -59.72 47.13
C GLY A 401 -21.49 -60.51 48.04
N GLU A 402 -21.07 -61.72 48.45
CA GLU A 402 -21.87 -62.57 49.42
C GLU A 402 -21.85 -62.03 50.84
N ARG A 403 -21.02 -61.02 51.14
CA ARG A 403 -20.90 -60.41 52.48
C ARG A 403 -21.69 -59.12 52.64
N ARG A 404 -22.26 -58.62 51.55
CA ARG A 404 -23.18 -57.46 51.51
C ARG A 404 -24.63 -57.96 51.57
#